data_9f757f0f5732efa523e2a66c83056eff
#
_entry.id   9f757f0f5732efa523e2a66c83056eff
#
_cell.length_a   1.000
_cell.length_b   1.000
_cell.length_c   1.000
_cell.angle_alpha   90.00
_cell.angle_beta   90.00
_cell.angle_gamma   90.00
#
_symmetry.space_group_name_H-M   'P 1'
#
loop_
_entity.id
_entity.type
_entity.pdbx_description
1 polymer ?
#
loop_
_entity_poly.entity_id
_entity_poly.type
_entity_poly.pdbx_seq_one_letter_code
_entity_poly.pdbx_strand_id
1 'polypeptide(L)'
;MSATLAILVAGCTTSSAPSASDENLPRVEGIRTITSDNEIGLEWPRYDSDTAVLGFVVYRAPASGGEAKKIATIADPYSTHYVDTRLQPGTSYKYTVRTYGAKGVSAPSPVAIASTAKMLESVPFAQAIYGLPGRVKIIWRPHPDLRVSSYLIERRPKGGESWSTIKEVRGRLSAEYIDNIDYGEGYEYRITVKTENGELSKPSAVIAAAQAE
;
A
#
# COMPACT_ATOMS: atom_id res chain seq x y z
N MET A 1 44.76 5.14 33.24
CA MET A 1 44.09 3.87 33.00
C MET A 1 42.87 4.15 32.14
N SER A 2 43.01 4.00 30.82
CA SER A 2 41.90 4.22 29.87
C SER A 2 41.36 2.86 29.48
N ALA A 3 40.07 2.63 29.76
CA ALA A 3 39.37 1.43 29.38
C ALA A 3 38.75 1.65 27.98
N THR A 4 39.24 0.90 27.00
CA THR A 4 38.72 0.90 25.65
C THR A 4 37.55 -0.08 25.60
N LEU A 5 36.34 0.46 25.39
CA LEU A 5 35.13 -0.34 25.21
C LEU A 5 35.05 -0.83 23.74
N ALA A 6 35.26 -2.13 23.55
CA ALA A 6 35.10 -2.76 22.24
C ALA A 6 33.60 -2.98 21.96
N ILE A 7 33.04 -2.28 20.99
CA ILE A 7 31.70 -2.50 20.49
C ILE A 7 31.77 -3.69 19.51
N LEU A 8 31.22 -4.83 19.93
CA LEU A 8 30.95 -5.97 19.06
C LEU A 8 29.78 -5.63 18.12
N VAL A 9 30.09 -5.31 16.88
CA VAL A 9 29.09 -5.25 15.82
C VAL A 9 28.75 -6.68 15.43
N ALA A 10 27.58 -7.15 15.86
CA ALA A 10 27.01 -8.41 15.37
C ALA A 10 26.68 -8.24 13.88
N GLY A 11 27.56 -8.71 13.02
CA GLY A 11 27.31 -8.79 11.59
C GLY A 11 26.17 -9.77 11.32
N CYS A 12 25.02 -9.29 10.83
CA CYS A 12 24.04 -10.13 10.18
C CYS A 12 24.68 -10.77 8.96
N THR A 13 25.09 -12.03 9.08
CA THR A 13 25.46 -12.84 7.93
C THR A 13 24.19 -13.11 7.13
N THR A 14 23.98 -12.37 6.05
CA THR A 14 23.01 -12.73 5.03
C THR A 14 23.48 -14.01 4.37
N SER A 15 23.03 -15.17 4.88
CA SER A 15 23.21 -16.47 4.23
C SER A 15 22.50 -16.38 2.87
N SER A 16 23.28 -16.23 1.79
CA SER A 16 22.72 -16.31 0.45
C SER A 16 22.36 -17.76 0.17
N ALA A 17 21.06 -18.03 -0.10
CA ALA A 17 20.65 -19.37 -0.54
C ALA A 17 21.49 -19.81 -1.75
N PRO A 18 21.85 -21.12 -1.85
CA PRO A 18 22.59 -21.64 -2.99
C PRO A 18 21.81 -21.38 -4.29
N SER A 19 22.54 -21.14 -5.38
CA SER A 19 21.93 -20.90 -6.70
C SER A 19 21.81 -22.18 -7.54
N ALA A 20 22.45 -23.28 -7.14
CA ALA A 20 22.38 -24.55 -7.84
C ALA A 20 20.97 -25.16 -7.74
N SER A 21 20.54 -25.88 -8.78
CA SER A 21 19.30 -26.64 -8.75
C SER A 21 19.46 -27.93 -7.96
N ASP A 22 18.52 -28.26 -7.10
CA ASP A 22 18.42 -29.54 -6.39
C ASP A 22 17.03 -30.15 -6.64
N GLU A 23 17.00 -31.14 -7.52
CA GLU A 23 15.77 -31.82 -7.94
C GLU A 23 15.12 -32.70 -6.84
N ASN A 24 15.87 -32.97 -5.75
CA ASN A 24 15.36 -33.73 -4.63
C ASN A 24 14.53 -32.88 -3.67
N LEU A 25 14.60 -31.55 -3.78
CA LEU A 25 13.79 -30.66 -2.94
C LEU A 25 12.35 -30.57 -3.45
N PRO A 26 11.36 -30.59 -2.55
CA PRO A 26 9.95 -30.47 -2.92
C PRO A 26 9.69 -29.13 -3.58
N ARG A 27 8.95 -29.14 -4.69
CA ARG A 27 8.49 -27.95 -5.37
C ARG A 27 7.32 -27.33 -4.64
N VAL A 28 7.26 -26.01 -4.57
CA VAL A 28 6.06 -25.30 -4.11
C VAL A 28 4.93 -25.46 -5.14
N GLU A 29 3.82 -26.08 -4.74
CA GLU A 29 2.74 -26.49 -5.66
C GLU A 29 1.89 -25.31 -6.19
N GLY A 30 1.77 -24.23 -5.42
CA GLY A 30 1.02 -23.06 -5.82
C GLY A 30 1.20 -21.88 -4.88
N ILE A 31 0.83 -20.71 -5.36
CA ILE A 31 0.88 -19.46 -4.62
C ILE A 31 -0.49 -18.80 -4.70
N ARG A 32 -1.08 -18.46 -3.57
CA ARG A 32 -2.22 -17.55 -3.47
C ARG A 32 -1.71 -16.13 -3.27
N THR A 33 -2.46 -15.13 -3.73
CA THR A 33 -2.06 -13.73 -3.62
C THR A 33 -3.18 -12.87 -3.03
N ILE A 34 -2.79 -11.90 -2.19
CA ILE A 34 -3.64 -10.84 -1.67
C ILE A 34 -2.95 -9.52 -2.02
N THR A 35 -3.69 -8.53 -2.52
CA THR A 35 -3.09 -7.30 -3.03
C THR A 35 -3.65 -6.05 -2.38
N SER A 36 -2.79 -5.05 -2.13
CA SER A 36 -3.16 -3.67 -1.84
C SER A 36 -2.62 -2.74 -2.95
N ASP A 37 -2.58 -1.44 -2.72
CA ASP A 37 -2.08 -0.47 -3.70
C ASP A 37 -0.55 -0.51 -3.89
N ASN A 38 0.20 -0.91 -2.86
CA ASN A 38 1.67 -0.92 -2.87
C ASN A 38 2.29 -2.21 -2.30
N GLU A 39 1.48 -3.24 -2.05
CA GLU A 39 1.91 -4.51 -1.47
C GLU A 39 1.21 -5.71 -2.11
N ILE A 40 1.92 -6.83 -2.16
CA ILE A 40 1.38 -8.13 -2.57
C ILE A 40 1.80 -9.17 -1.55
N GLY A 41 0.81 -9.72 -0.84
CA GLY A 41 0.97 -10.90 0.02
C GLY A 41 0.97 -12.17 -0.83
N LEU A 42 1.92 -13.05 -0.58
CA LEU A 42 2.04 -14.36 -1.16
C LEU A 42 1.82 -15.39 -0.06
N GLU A 43 1.04 -16.42 -0.34
CA GLU A 43 0.78 -17.54 0.57
C GLU A 43 0.96 -18.87 -0.18
N TRP A 44 1.60 -19.84 0.45
CA TRP A 44 1.82 -21.18 -0.09
C TRP A 44 1.58 -22.27 0.95
N PRO A 45 1.35 -23.52 0.53
CA PRO A 45 1.13 -24.63 1.45
C PRO A 45 2.30 -24.86 2.40
N ARG A 46 2.00 -25.30 3.60
CA ARG A 46 3.01 -25.73 4.58
C ARG A 46 3.68 -27.05 4.15
N TYR A 47 4.97 -27.16 4.44
CA TYR A 47 5.76 -28.37 4.22
C TYR A 47 6.12 -28.98 5.58
N ASP A 48 5.40 -30.03 5.98
CA ASP A 48 5.44 -30.53 7.37
C ASP A 48 6.56 -31.51 7.69
N SER A 49 7.27 -32.09 6.72
CA SER A 49 8.07 -33.29 6.98
C SER A 49 9.35 -33.42 6.19
N ASP A 50 9.74 -32.47 5.36
CA ASP A 50 10.98 -32.61 4.62
C ASP A 50 12.11 -31.89 5.34
N THR A 51 12.93 -32.67 6.05
CA THR A 51 14.10 -32.18 6.79
C THR A 51 15.20 -31.61 5.91
N ALA A 52 15.11 -31.80 4.59
CA ALA A 52 16.04 -31.21 3.62
C ALA A 52 15.71 -29.74 3.30
N VAL A 53 14.46 -29.29 3.58
CA VAL A 53 14.06 -27.91 3.36
C VAL A 53 14.53 -27.03 4.52
N LEU A 54 15.34 -26.02 4.20
CA LEU A 54 15.84 -25.02 5.16
C LEU A 54 15.02 -23.71 5.10
N GLY A 55 14.19 -23.55 4.06
CA GLY A 55 13.36 -22.37 3.87
C GLY A 55 12.97 -22.14 2.42
N PHE A 56 12.68 -20.86 2.08
CA PHE A 56 12.12 -20.48 0.78
C PHE A 56 12.89 -19.32 0.14
N VAL A 57 12.89 -19.29 -1.18
CA VAL A 57 13.42 -18.19 -1.98
C VAL A 57 12.30 -17.66 -2.86
N VAL A 58 12.02 -16.35 -2.76
CA VAL A 58 10.99 -15.67 -3.52
C VAL A 58 11.63 -14.89 -4.67
N TYR A 59 11.05 -15.05 -5.85
CA TYR A 59 11.44 -14.34 -7.08
C TYR A 59 10.30 -13.53 -7.62
N ARG A 60 10.63 -12.36 -8.17
CA ARG A 60 9.69 -11.44 -8.82
C ARG A 60 10.20 -11.00 -10.19
N ALA A 61 9.28 -10.88 -11.15
CA ALA A 61 9.49 -10.21 -12.43
C ALA A 61 8.31 -9.28 -12.75
N PRO A 62 8.50 -8.24 -13.58
CA PRO A 62 7.37 -7.51 -14.17
C PRO A 62 6.50 -8.46 -15.01
N ALA A 63 5.17 -8.31 -14.96
CA ALA A 63 4.29 -9.13 -15.79
C ALA A 63 4.46 -8.84 -17.30
N SER A 64 4.87 -7.61 -17.64
CA SER A 64 5.18 -7.19 -19.03
C SER A 64 6.38 -7.89 -19.65
N GLY A 65 7.19 -8.60 -18.86
CA GLY A 65 8.40 -9.30 -19.30
C GLY A 65 9.63 -8.88 -18.50
N GLY A 66 10.70 -9.62 -18.70
CA GLY A 66 11.97 -9.42 -17.98
C GLY A 66 12.36 -10.62 -17.13
N GLU A 67 13.61 -10.59 -16.67
CA GLU A 67 14.20 -11.65 -15.85
C GLU A 67 13.62 -11.61 -14.41
N ALA A 68 13.33 -12.78 -13.87
CA ALA A 68 12.91 -12.91 -12.48
C ALA A 68 14.10 -12.69 -11.53
N LYS A 69 13.98 -11.72 -10.64
CA LYS A 69 14.98 -11.41 -9.63
C LYS A 69 14.62 -11.99 -8.29
N LYS A 70 15.59 -12.52 -7.58
CA LYS A 70 15.43 -12.90 -6.17
C LYS A 70 15.15 -11.65 -5.33
N ILE A 71 14.04 -11.66 -4.62
CA ILE A 71 13.63 -10.54 -3.75
C ILE A 71 13.73 -10.88 -2.26
N ALA A 72 13.63 -12.17 -1.91
CA ALA A 72 13.75 -12.61 -0.51
C ALA A 72 14.34 -14.02 -0.40
N THR A 73 15.00 -14.27 0.74
CA THR A 73 15.33 -15.59 1.25
C THR A 73 14.77 -15.68 2.66
N ILE A 74 13.93 -16.67 2.92
CA ILE A 74 13.23 -16.88 4.17
C ILE A 74 13.85 -18.13 4.81
N ALA A 75 14.66 -17.94 5.85
CA ALA A 75 15.38 -19.03 6.56
C ALA A 75 14.50 -19.66 7.64
N ASP A 76 13.29 -20.05 7.25
CA ASP A 76 12.32 -20.71 8.08
C ASP A 76 11.55 -21.74 7.24
N PRO A 77 11.75 -23.06 7.47
CA PRO A 77 11.06 -24.12 6.72
C PRO A 77 9.55 -24.18 7.00
N TYR A 78 9.09 -23.55 8.07
CA TYR A 78 7.67 -23.52 8.45
C TYR A 78 6.94 -22.29 7.92
N SER A 79 7.64 -21.37 7.28
CA SER A 79 7.03 -20.16 6.69
C SER A 79 6.08 -20.54 5.56
N THR A 80 4.90 -19.92 5.55
CA THR A 80 3.86 -20.13 4.53
C THR A 80 3.50 -18.85 3.79
N HIS A 81 4.15 -17.75 4.11
CA HIS A 81 3.79 -16.44 3.53
C HIS A 81 4.99 -15.51 3.40
N TYR A 82 4.83 -14.53 2.52
CA TYR A 82 5.75 -13.41 2.33
C TYR A 82 4.97 -12.19 1.84
N VAL A 83 5.34 -11.00 2.27
CA VAL A 83 4.76 -9.75 1.78
C VAL A 83 5.82 -8.96 1.03
N ASP A 84 5.55 -8.75 -0.25
CA ASP A 84 6.35 -7.86 -1.12
C ASP A 84 5.79 -6.44 -1.01
N THR A 85 6.63 -5.50 -0.59
CA THR A 85 6.23 -4.13 -0.25
C THR A 85 6.87 -3.10 -1.17
N ARG A 86 6.41 -1.84 -1.11
CA ARG A 86 6.93 -0.71 -1.89
C ARG A 86 6.80 -0.92 -3.40
N LEU A 87 5.75 -1.60 -3.79
CA LEU A 87 5.41 -1.82 -5.18
C LEU A 87 4.75 -0.58 -5.80
N GLN A 88 4.82 -0.49 -7.13
CA GLN A 88 4.13 0.57 -7.86
C GLN A 88 2.63 0.26 -7.94
N PRO A 89 1.74 1.19 -7.59
CA PRO A 89 0.30 1.02 -7.75
C PRO A 89 -0.11 0.72 -9.20
N GLY A 90 -1.16 -0.09 -9.36
CA GLY A 90 -1.71 -0.46 -10.66
C GLY A 90 -0.75 -1.27 -11.54
N THR A 91 0.26 -1.93 -10.94
CA THR A 91 1.31 -2.65 -11.67
C THR A 91 1.19 -4.15 -11.44
N SER A 92 1.35 -4.93 -12.52
CA SER A 92 1.27 -6.40 -12.47
C SER A 92 2.67 -7.01 -12.37
N TYR A 93 2.79 -8.00 -11.50
CA TYR A 93 4.01 -8.74 -11.23
C TYR A 93 3.79 -10.25 -11.36
N LYS A 94 4.87 -10.97 -11.70
CA LYS A 94 4.95 -12.42 -11.68
C LYS A 94 5.81 -12.86 -10.52
N TYR A 95 5.35 -13.88 -9.81
CA TYR A 95 6.06 -14.47 -8.68
C TYR A 95 6.28 -15.95 -8.87
N THR A 96 7.43 -16.43 -8.40
CA THR A 96 7.69 -17.84 -8.17
C THR A 96 8.38 -17.99 -6.82
N VAL A 97 8.08 -19.09 -6.14
CA VAL A 97 8.73 -19.48 -4.89
C VAL A 97 9.40 -20.84 -5.09
N ARG A 98 10.59 -21.00 -4.50
CA ARG A 98 11.33 -22.26 -4.48
C ARG A 98 11.63 -22.60 -3.04
N THR A 99 11.61 -23.87 -2.69
CA THR A 99 12.26 -24.32 -1.47
C THR A 99 13.78 -24.25 -1.66
N TYR A 100 14.53 -24.11 -0.58
CA TYR A 100 15.98 -24.27 -0.63
C TYR A 100 16.47 -25.19 0.49
N GLY A 101 17.58 -25.88 0.24
CA GLY A 101 18.28 -26.76 1.16
C GLY A 101 19.78 -26.52 1.12
N ALA A 102 20.53 -27.39 1.76
CA ALA A 102 22.00 -27.27 1.87
C ALA A 102 22.74 -27.28 0.50
N LYS A 103 22.16 -27.97 -0.49
CA LYS A 103 22.82 -28.17 -1.79
C LYS A 103 22.31 -27.25 -2.90
N GLY A 104 21.10 -26.72 -2.79
CA GLY A 104 20.51 -25.96 -3.86
C GLY A 104 19.09 -25.48 -3.59
N VAL A 105 18.39 -25.11 -4.68
CA VAL A 105 16.99 -24.71 -4.70
C VAL A 105 16.18 -25.69 -5.56
N SER A 106 14.90 -25.87 -5.22
CA SER A 106 13.98 -26.70 -6.00
C SER A 106 13.69 -26.11 -7.38
N ALA A 107 12.96 -26.87 -8.22
CA ALA A 107 12.25 -26.30 -9.36
C ALA A 107 11.30 -25.15 -8.90
N PRO A 108 11.06 -24.13 -9.76
CA PRO A 108 10.16 -23.03 -9.41
C PRO A 108 8.72 -23.50 -9.26
N SER A 109 7.95 -22.86 -8.37
CA SER A 109 6.50 -23.01 -8.34
C SER A 109 5.85 -22.68 -9.69
N PRO A 110 4.57 -23.04 -9.94
CA PRO A 110 3.78 -22.38 -10.95
C PRO A 110 3.84 -20.86 -10.75
N VAL A 111 3.82 -20.11 -11.87
CA VAL A 111 3.87 -18.65 -11.83
C VAL A 111 2.55 -18.10 -11.30
N ALA A 112 2.61 -17.32 -10.23
CA ALA A 112 1.48 -16.50 -9.78
C ALA A 112 1.60 -15.10 -10.38
N ILE A 113 0.49 -14.59 -10.94
CA ILE A 113 0.41 -13.22 -11.44
C ILE A 113 -0.52 -12.44 -10.51
N ALA A 114 -0.03 -11.32 -9.99
CA ALA A 114 -0.80 -10.44 -9.13
C ALA A 114 -0.57 -8.98 -9.53
N SER A 115 -1.61 -8.16 -9.35
CA SER A 115 -1.55 -6.74 -9.66
C SER A 115 -1.86 -5.93 -8.40
N THR A 116 -1.04 -4.94 -8.11
CA THR A 116 -1.37 -3.96 -7.08
C THR A 116 -2.63 -3.18 -7.47
N ALA A 117 -3.40 -2.77 -6.49
CA ALA A 117 -4.55 -1.90 -6.71
C ALA A 117 -4.08 -0.55 -7.30
N LYS A 118 -4.94 0.09 -8.07
CA LYS A 118 -4.69 1.46 -8.50
C LYS A 118 -4.76 2.39 -7.29
N MET A 119 -3.91 3.41 -7.27
CA MET A 119 -3.96 4.45 -6.24
C MET A 119 -5.37 5.07 -6.22
N LEU A 120 -5.87 5.29 -5.01
CA LEU A 120 -7.14 5.98 -4.83
C LEU A 120 -6.97 7.46 -5.21
N GLU A 121 -7.65 7.87 -6.27
CA GLU A 121 -7.63 9.25 -6.71
C GLU A 121 -8.51 10.12 -5.80
N SER A 122 -8.33 11.44 -5.89
CA SER A 122 -9.18 12.39 -5.19
C SER A 122 -10.56 12.50 -5.87
N VAL A 123 -11.46 13.27 -5.25
CA VAL A 123 -12.74 13.59 -5.88
C VAL A 123 -12.54 14.28 -7.24
N PRO A 124 -13.28 13.88 -8.29
CA PRO A 124 -13.09 14.43 -9.63
C PRO A 124 -13.52 15.89 -9.79
N PHE A 125 -14.30 16.40 -8.84
CA PHE A 125 -14.75 17.79 -8.78
C PHE A 125 -15.09 18.15 -7.33
N ALA A 126 -14.72 19.35 -6.91
CA ALA A 126 -15.17 19.95 -5.67
C ALA A 126 -15.22 21.48 -5.77
N GLN A 127 -16.17 22.11 -5.08
CA GLN A 127 -16.37 23.55 -5.06
C GLN A 127 -16.86 23.99 -3.68
N ALA A 128 -16.45 25.17 -3.24
CA ALA A 128 -17.01 25.85 -2.08
C ALA A 128 -17.88 27.02 -2.55
N ILE A 129 -19.10 27.10 -2.03
CA ILE A 129 -20.10 28.12 -2.35
C ILE A 129 -20.24 28.99 -1.11
N TYR A 130 -19.98 30.27 -1.27
CA TYR A 130 -20.19 31.34 -0.31
C TYR A 130 -21.49 32.09 -0.61
N GLY A 131 -21.90 32.96 0.28
CA GLY A 131 -23.10 33.77 0.10
C GLY A 131 -24.20 33.46 1.12
N LEU A 132 -24.00 32.43 1.95
CA LEU A 132 -24.83 32.16 3.10
C LEU A 132 -24.19 32.80 4.34
N PRO A 133 -24.86 33.70 5.08
CA PRO A 133 -24.29 34.31 6.27
C PRO A 133 -23.78 33.26 7.26
N GLY A 134 -22.50 33.34 7.66
CA GLY A 134 -21.86 32.40 8.60
C GLY A 134 -21.77 30.96 8.12
N ARG A 135 -21.86 30.69 6.83
CA ARG A 135 -21.82 29.32 6.29
C ARG A 135 -21.09 29.25 4.96
N VAL A 136 -20.43 28.10 4.74
CA VAL A 136 -19.86 27.71 3.45
C VAL A 136 -20.44 26.35 3.06
N LYS A 137 -21.03 26.24 1.88
CA LYS A 137 -21.46 24.96 1.34
C LYS A 137 -20.36 24.40 0.47
N ILE A 138 -19.84 23.24 0.85
CA ILE A 138 -18.87 22.46 0.09
C ILE A 138 -19.65 21.38 -0.67
N ILE A 139 -19.45 21.33 -1.99
CA ILE A 139 -20.04 20.31 -2.86
C ILE A 139 -18.94 19.57 -3.62
N TRP A 140 -19.18 18.31 -3.90
CA TRP A 140 -18.27 17.50 -4.69
C TRP A 140 -19.05 16.47 -5.52
N ARG A 141 -18.38 15.92 -6.53
CA ARG A 141 -18.91 14.76 -7.24
C ARG A 141 -18.56 13.49 -6.47
N PRO A 142 -19.53 12.60 -6.18
CA PRO A 142 -19.26 11.32 -5.55
C PRO A 142 -18.20 10.52 -6.32
N HIS A 143 -17.32 9.85 -5.56
CA HIS A 143 -16.22 9.12 -6.15
C HIS A 143 -16.72 7.83 -6.84
N PRO A 144 -16.22 7.49 -8.05
CA PRO A 144 -16.68 6.32 -8.80
C PRO A 144 -16.19 4.99 -8.22
N ASP A 145 -15.06 4.98 -7.50
CA ASP A 145 -14.47 3.77 -6.93
C ASP A 145 -15.36 3.20 -5.81
N LEU A 146 -15.73 1.92 -5.94
CA LEU A 146 -16.63 1.24 -5.01
C LEU A 146 -16.02 1.00 -3.63
N ARG A 147 -14.69 1.09 -3.49
CA ARG A 147 -13.99 0.98 -2.19
C ARG A 147 -14.24 2.17 -1.27
N VAL A 148 -14.69 3.30 -1.82
CA VAL A 148 -14.90 4.54 -1.05
C VAL A 148 -16.06 4.40 -0.08
N SER A 149 -15.83 4.77 1.17
CA SER A 149 -16.82 4.76 2.26
C SER A 149 -17.14 6.14 2.81
N SER A 150 -16.19 7.08 2.75
CA SER A 150 -16.37 8.42 3.32
C SER A 150 -15.44 9.47 2.69
N TYR A 151 -15.71 10.72 3.02
CA TYR A 151 -14.97 11.90 2.60
C TYR A 151 -14.54 12.68 3.84
N LEU A 152 -13.24 12.98 3.94
CA LEU A 152 -12.70 13.86 4.98
C LEU A 152 -12.70 15.29 4.42
N ILE A 153 -13.46 16.16 5.04
CA ILE A 153 -13.48 17.59 4.70
C ILE A 153 -12.46 18.28 5.59
N GLU A 154 -11.46 18.87 4.97
CA GLU A 154 -10.39 19.57 5.65
C GLU A 154 -10.46 21.06 5.35
N ARG A 155 -10.18 21.86 6.37
CA ARG A 155 -10.23 23.33 6.34
C ARG A 155 -8.93 23.92 6.86
N ARG A 156 -8.54 25.07 6.32
CA ARG A 156 -7.52 25.96 6.91
C ARG A 156 -7.94 27.42 6.74
N PRO A 157 -7.44 28.35 7.57
CA PRO A 157 -7.54 29.78 7.28
C PRO A 157 -6.88 30.09 5.91
N LYS A 158 -7.41 31.05 5.18
CA LYS A 158 -6.86 31.47 3.89
C LYS A 158 -5.37 31.83 4.02
N GLY A 159 -4.51 31.14 3.24
CA GLY A 159 -3.06 31.32 3.31
C GLY A 159 -2.39 30.69 4.54
N GLY A 160 -3.12 29.98 5.39
CA GLY A 160 -2.55 29.25 6.52
C GLY A 160 -1.77 28.01 6.06
N GLU A 161 -0.89 27.50 6.91
CA GLU A 161 -0.07 26.34 6.58
C GLU A 161 -0.73 24.99 6.97
N SER A 162 -1.46 24.98 8.09
CA SER A 162 -1.96 23.74 8.70
C SER A 162 -3.42 23.46 8.32
N TRP A 163 -3.66 22.23 7.89
CA TRP A 163 -5.00 21.71 7.59
C TRP A 163 -5.59 21.00 8.80
N SER A 164 -6.89 21.19 9.03
CA SER A 164 -7.65 20.49 10.06
C SER A 164 -8.83 19.76 9.44
N THR A 165 -9.00 18.48 9.77
CA THR A 165 -10.20 17.73 9.40
C THR A 165 -11.36 18.23 10.24
N ILE A 166 -12.35 18.86 9.62
CA ILE A 166 -13.54 19.43 10.29
C ILE A 166 -14.72 18.46 10.28
N LYS A 167 -14.74 17.52 9.31
CA LYS A 167 -15.83 16.55 9.18
C LYS A 167 -15.40 15.31 8.40
N GLU A 168 -15.86 14.15 8.84
CA GLU A 168 -15.96 12.94 8.04
C GLU A 168 -17.41 12.76 7.59
N VAL A 169 -17.66 12.84 6.28
CA VAL A 169 -18.98 12.62 5.68
C VAL A 169 -19.03 11.19 5.17
N ARG A 170 -19.83 10.34 5.81
CA ARG A 170 -19.98 8.93 5.47
C ARG A 170 -20.93 8.73 4.30
N GLY A 171 -20.65 7.67 3.53
CA GLY A 171 -21.44 7.26 2.38
C GLY A 171 -20.79 7.69 1.06
N ARG A 172 -20.50 6.71 0.19
CA ARG A 172 -19.84 6.93 -1.11
C ARG A 172 -20.60 7.92 -2.01
N LEU A 173 -21.92 7.95 -1.91
CA LEU A 173 -22.78 8.85 -2.71
C LEU A 173 -23.02 10.21 -2.08
N SER A 174 -22.43 10.49 -0.92
CA SER A 174 -22.49 11.81 -0.31
C SER A 174 -21.80 12.83 -1.20
N ALA A 175 -22.37 14.03 -1.33
CA ALA A 175 -21.97 15.04 -2.29
C ALA A 175 -21.88 16.46 -1.73
N GLU A 176 -22.19 16.67 -0.45
CA GLU A 176 -22.20 18.00 0.14
C GLU A 176 -21.98 18.00 1.65
N TYR A 177 -21.46 19.11 2.14
CA TYR A 177 -21.33 19.46 3.55
C TYR A 177 -21.49 20.97 3.73
N ILE A 178 -22.11 21.41 4.83
CA ILE A 178 -22.20 22.80 5.20
C ILE A 178 -21.32 23.04 6.42
N ASP A 179 -20.31 23.88 6.24
CA ASP A 179 -19.43 24.34 7.31
C ASP A 179 -19.99 25.65 7.90
N ASN A 180 -20.07 25.73 9.23
CA ASN A 180 -20.41 26.95 9.95
C ASN A 180 -19.11 27.71 10.22
N ILE A 181 -19.04 28.96 9.81
CA ILE A 181 -17.86 29.80 9.93
C ILE A 181 -18.21 31.12 10.62
N ASP A 182 -17.21 31.77 11.22
CA ASP A 182 -17.36 33.11 11.72
C ASP A 182 -17.45 34.11 10.57
N TYR A 183 -18.26 35.12 10.72
CA TYR A 183 -18.51 36.11 9.67
C TYR A 183 -17.24 36.91 9.39
N GLY A 184 -16.88 36.98 8.09
CA GLY A 184 -15.72 37.74 7.63
C GLY A 184 -14.40 36.96 7.55
N GLU A 185 -14.35 35.71 8.04
CA GLU A 185 -13.16 34.88 7.90
C GLU A 185 -13.15 34.14 6.54
N GLY A 186 -11.99 34.18 5.87
CA GLY A 186 -11.74 33.41 4.66
C GLY A 186 -11.14 32.05 5.00
N TYR A 187 -11.69 31.00 4.41
CA TYR A 187 -11.17 29.64 4.56
C TYR A 187 -10.89 29.00 3.21
N GLU A 188 -9.98 28.07 3.21
CA GLU A 188 -9.67 27.15 2.12
C GLU A 188 -10.05 25.75 2.52
N TYR A 189 -10.53 24.97 1.57
CA TYR A 189 -10.97 23.59 1.78
C TYR A 189 -10.25 22.63 0.85
N ARG A 190 -10.20 21.37 1.24
CA ARG A 190 -9.84 20.24 0.38
C ARG A 190 -10.57 18.99 0.89
N ILE A 191 -10.68 18.00 0.02
CA ILE A 191 -11.37 16.75 0.30
C ILE A 191 -10.41 15.59 0.11
N THR A 192 -10.30 14.74 1.12
CA THR A 192 -9.59 13.48 1.05
C THR A 192 -10.62 12.34 1.06
N VAL A 193 -10.49 11.42 0.12
CA VAL A 193 -11.37 10.24 0.02
C VAL A 193 -10.83 9.13 0.92
N LYS A 194 -11.71 8.39 1.58
CA LYS A 194 -11.35 7.29 2.48
C LYS A 194 -12.12 6.01 2.13
N THR A 195 -11.43 4.88 2.12
CA THR A 195 -12.04 3.55 1.95
C THR A 195 -12.52 2.97 3.27
N GLU A 196 -13.27 1.86 3.21
CA GLU A 196 -13.68 1.11 4.41
C GLU A 196 -12.48 0.57 5.20
N ASN A 197 -11.40 0.21 4.52
CA ASN A 197 -10.16 -0.28 5.14
C ASN A 197 -9.27 0.84 5.67
N GLY A 198 -9.68 2.11 5.53
CA GLY A 198 -8.95 3.26 6.03
C GLY A 198 -7.89 3.81 5.07
N GLU A 199 -7.77 3.29 3.84
CA GLU A 199 -6.89 3.87 2.82
C GLU A 199 -7.37 5.29 2.48
N LEU A 200 -6.42 6.21 2.31
CA LEU A 200 -6.68 7.61 1.98
C LEU A 200 -6.17 7.94 0.59
N SER A 201 -6.95 8.73 -0.17
CA SER A 201 -6.47 9.34 -1.40
C SER A 201 -5.48 10.48 -1.12
N LYS A 202 -4.83 10.97 -2.18
CA LYS A 202 -4.30 12.33 -2.12
C LYS A 202 -5.47 13.32 -1.91
N PRO A 203 -5.24 14.44 -1.21
CA PRO A 203 -6.26 15.49 -1.12
C PRO A 203 -6.61 16.05 -2.50
N SER A 204 -7.81 16.57 -2.64
CA SER A 204 -8.20 17.35 -3.83
C SER A 204 -7.32 18.60 -3.99
N ALA A 205 -7.42 19.24 -5.14
CA ALA A 205 -6.96 20.61 -5.27
C ALA A 205 -7.61 21.50 -4.18
N VAL A 206 -6.88 22.54 -3.79
CA VAL A 206 -7.39 23.53 -2.81
C VAL A 206 -8.60 24.24 -3.43
N ILE A 207 -9.70 24.21 -2.71
CA ILE A 207 -10.93 24.90 -3.06
C ILE A 207 -10.88 26.24 -2.32
N ALA A 208 -10.49 27.29 -3.03
CA ALA A 208 -10.59 28.63 -2.52
C ALA A 208 -12.04 29.11 -2.63
N ALA A 209 -12.48 29.79 -1.60
CA ALA A 209 -13.74 30.45 -1.67
C ALA A 209 -13.66 31.66 -2.59
N ALA A 210 -14.43 31.69 -3.64
CA ALA A 210 -14.76 32.93 -4.29
C ALA A 210 -15.66 33.75 -3.34
N GLN A 211 -15.22 34.93 -2.92
CA GLN A 211 -16.14 35.90 -2.33
C GLN A 211 -17.18 36.20 -3.41
N ALA A 212 -18.46 36.06 -3.09
CA ALA A 212 -19.50 36.66 -3.89
C ALA A 212 -19.26 38.20 -3.88
N GLU A 213 -19.04 38.76 -5.04
CA GLU A 213 -19.05 40.24 -5.25
C GLU A 213 -20.43 40.80 -4.87
#